data_4a9b884a90c664f6aa244b53dea50ddd
#
_entry.id   4a9b884a90c664f6aa244b53dea50ddd
#
_cell.length_a   1.000
_cell.length_b   1.000
_cell.length_c   1.000
_cell.angle_alpha   90.00
_cell.angle_beta   90.00
_cell.angle_gamma   90.00
#
_symmetry.space_group_name_H-M   'P 1'
#
loop_
_entity.id
_entity.type
_entity.pdbx_description
1 polymer ?
#
loop_
_entity_poly.entity_id
_entity_poly.type
_entity_poly.pdbx_seq_one_letter_code
_entity_poly.pdbx_strand_id
1 'polypeptide(L)'
;MLSPPLEDTRLVAPPAPLERSGRFDFIDAAKAIGIVLVVLGHAPGAPNGVVTLIYSLHMPLFFFLSGYLLSPSRAQAPLRATLLRTGRALLVPYVFFFAVSLVYWLATRDLGARAAKFAGLDTADALHGFVTGLSAELFINPVLWFFPGLFVCQLLYAVVRRVFDARTALAALAVFALALLAFTPPWTLRWPWGLDIAWIAVVFFAAGHWWRVSAWSPRLSGPAEWLAALVVIAAWLALAGTQGRVDLAHANFGNVPLLFVPCAAAGIVLVLGAAQSLPASSALRWLSDNSLVIFPLHPLLINAASGAAKSLGAGPYGPLAWVLLSAWALVACVPIAWLLRRFVPEVLGAPRLALTPRGAA
;
A
#
# COMPACT_ATOMS: atom_id res chain seq x y z
N MET A 1 -39.11 34.24 51.63
CA MET A 1 -37.82 33.86 51.03
C MET A 1 -37.96 32.40 50.62
N LEU A 2 -38.24 32.16 49.33
CA LEU A 2 -38.35 30.82 48.75
C LEU A 2 -37.09 30.58 47.94
N SER A 3 -36.34 29.55 48.29
CA SER A 3 -35.14 29.09 47.55
C SER A 3 -35.55 28.51 46.21
N PRO A 4 -34.78 28.77 45.10
CA PRO A 4 -35.05 28.14 43.81
C PRO A 4 -34.67 26.65 43.83
N PRO A 5 -35.31 25.82 42.99
CA PRO A 5 -35.03 24.42 42.90
C PRO A 5 -33.68 24.16 42.19
N LEU A 6 -32.94 23.15 42.70
CA LEU A 6 -31.68 22.68 42.13
C LEU A 6 -31.94 22.11 40.72
N GLU A 7 -31.28 22.66 39.72
CA GLU A 7 -31.23 22.14 38.35
C GLU A 7 -30.61 20.74 38.36
N ASP A 8 -31.40 19.84 37.86
CA ASP A 8 -31.07 18.41 37.60
C ASP A 8 -29.99 18.32 36.53
N THR A 9 -28.73 18.29 36.96
CA THR A 9 -27.58 18.01 36.07
C THR A 9 -27.65 16.55 35.59
N ARG A 10 -28.48 16.29 34.58
CA ARG A 10 -28.44 15.03 33.86
C ARG A 10 -27.04 14.88 33.24
N LEU A 11 -26.27 13.95 33.79
CA LEU A 11 -25.05 13.46 33.18
C LEU A 11 -25.39 12.99 31.78
N VAL A 12 -25.03 13.79 30.78
CA VAL A 12 -25.08 13.37 29.36
C VAL A 12 -24.13 12.19 29.24
N ALA A 13 -24.70 11.01 29.06
CA ALA A 13 -23.94 9.81 28.78
C ALA A 13 -23.00 10.07 27.59
N PRO A 14 -21.73 9.64 27.64
CA PRO A 14 -20.83 9.79 26.52
C PRO A 14 -21.48 9.14 25.29
N PRO A 15 -21.39 9.78 24.10
CA PRO A 15 -21.98 9.24 22.90
C PRO A 15 -21.46 7.81 22.68
N ALA A 16 -22.40 6.89 22.45
CA ALA A 16 -22.10 5.51 22.15
C ALA A 16 -21.04 5.43 21.04
N PRO A 17 -20.10 4.47 21.08
CA PRO A 17 -19.10 4.30 20.03
C PRO A 17 -19.84 4.18 18.69
N LEU A 18 -19.64 5.14 17.79
CA LEU A 18 -20.19 5.13 16.45
C LEU A 18 -19.93 3.74 15.84
N GLU A 19 -21.01 3.05 15.52
CA GLU A 19 -21.02 1.73 14.93
C GLU A 19 -20.01 1.66 13.77
N ARG A 20 -18.94 0.89 13.95
CA ARG A 20 -17.94 0.59 12.94
C ARG A 20 -18.43 -0.47 11.96
N SER A 21 -19.75 -0.64 11.79
CA SER A 21 -20.30 -1.70 10.98
C SER A 21 -20.60 -1.23 9.55
N GLY A 22 -20.07 -1.93 8.57
CA GLY A 22 -20.45 -1.95 7.16
C GLY A 22 -19.58 -1.11 6.21
N ARG A 23 -19.22 0.14 6.51
CA ARG A 23 -18.53 1.01 5.54
C ARG A 23 -17.01 0.82 5.50
N PHE A 24 -16.42 0.30 6.54
CA PHE A 24 -14.97 0.04 6.61
C PHE A 24 -14.62 -1.41 6.27
N ASP A 25 -15.54 -2.36 6.39
CA ASP A 25 -15.25 -3.78 6.17
C ASP A 25 -14.78 -4.09 4.75
N PHE A 26 -15.37 -3.46 3.72
CA PHE A 26 -14.94 -3.69 2.34
C PHE A 26 -13.58 -3.05 2.02
N ILE A 27 -13.21 -1.95 2.68
CA ILE A 27 -11.87 -1.34 2.54
C ILE A 27 -10.82 -2.23 3.20
N ASP A 28 -11.14 -2.82 4.33
CA ASP A 28 -10.26 -3.79 4.99
C ASP A 28 -10.10 -5.05 4.12
N ALA A 29 -11.17 -5.53 3.51
CA ALA A 29 -11.11 -6.63 2.54
C ALA A 29 -10.26 -6.25 1.30
N ALA A 30 -10.43 -5.05 0.74
CA ALA A 30 -9.64 -4.57 -0.39
C ALA A 30 -8.14 -4.44 -0.05
N LYS A 31 -7.81 -3.93 1.15
CA LYS A 31 -6.43 -3.90 1.65
C LYS A 31 -5.85 -5.30 1.83
N ALA A 32 -6.65 -6.23 2.38
CA ALA A 32 -6.25 -7.62 2.55
C ALA A 32 -5.99 -8.30 1.20
N ILE A 33 -6.88 -8.15 0.22
CA ILE A 33 -6.65 -8.62 -1.15
C ILE A 33 -5.36 -8.01 -1.70
N GLY A 34 -5.21 -6.70 -1.60
CA GLY A 34 -4.05 -5.98 -2.11
C GLY A 34 -2.73 -6.49 -1.52
N ILE A 35 -2.65 -6.68 -0.19
CA ILE A 35 -1.41 -7.16 0.43
C ILE A 35 -1.10 -8.62 0.07
N VAL A 36 -2.10 -9.47 -0.09
CA VAL A 36 -1.92 -10.84 -0.58
C VAL A 36 -1.38 -10.82 -2.02
N LEU A 37 -1.95 -9.98 -2.90
CA LEU A 37 -1.44 -9.81 -4.27
C LEU A 37 0.01 -9.34 -4.30
N VAL A 38 0.39 -8.39 -3.42
CA VAL A 38 1.79 -7.95 -3.28
C VAL A 38 2.70 -9.13 -2.96
N VAL A 39 2.36 -9.92 -1.95
CA VAL A 39 3.20 -11.05 -1.53
C VAL A 39 3.31 -12.10 -2.65
N LEU A 40 2.19 -12.45 -3.30
CA LEU A 40 2.14 -13.37 -4.43
C LEU A 40 2.97 -12.87 -5.62
N GLY A 41 2.89 -11.58 -5.95
CA GLY A 41 3.61 -10.96 -7.07
C GLY A 41 5.13 -10.90 -6.89
N HIS A 42 5.62 -11.01 -5.65
CA HIS A 42 7.06 -10.99 -5.33
C HIS A 42 7.64 -12.39 -5.08
N ALA A 43 6.82 -13.42 -5.02
CA ALA A 43 7.30 -14.78 -4.78
C ALA A 43 7.96 -15.37 -6.05
N PRO A 44 9.18 -15.93 -5.92
CA PRO A 44 9.87 -16.54 -7.05
C PRO A 44 9.11 -17.76 -7.61
N GLY A 45 9.05 -17.88 -8.91
CA GLY A 45 8.31 -18.93 -9.60
C GLY A 45 6.85 -18.61 -9.90
N ALA A 46 6.38 -17.41 -9.57
CA ALA A 46 5.04 -16.96 -9.96
C ALA A 46 4.93 -16.91 -11.50
N PRO A 47 3.83 -17.41 -12.12
CA PRO A 47 3.64 -17.36 -13.56
C PRO A 47 3.62 -15.93 -14.09
N ASN A 48 4.30 -15.68 -15.22
CA ASN A 48 4.41 -14.33 -15.79
C ASN A 48 3.05 -13.65 -16.02
N GLY A 49 2.04 -14.37 -16.49
CA GLY A 49 0.70 -13.82 -16.68
C GLY A 49 0.06 -13.35 -15.38
N VAL A 50 0.24 -14.12 -14.29
CA VAL A 50 -0.25 -13.73 -12.95
C VAL A 50 0.48 -12.50 -12.46
N VAL A 51 1.80 -12.45 -12.61
CA VAL A 51 2.61 -11.28 -12.23
C VAL A 51 2.18 -10.04 -13.02
N THR A 52 1.96 -10.17 -14.34
CA THR A 52 1.47 -9.07 -15.18
C THR A 52 0.14 -8.52 -14.67
N LEU A 53 -0.82 -9.37 -14.35
CA LEU A 53 -2.11 -8.97 -13.82
C LEU A 53 -1.97 -8.29 -12.43
N ILE A 54 -1.18 -8.85 -11.53
CA ILE A 54 -0.95 -8.27 -10.21
C ILE A 54 -0.31 -6.89 -10.33
N TYR A 55 0.74 -6.76 -11.13
CA TYR A 55 1.49 -5.51 -11.28
C TYR A 55 0.68 -4.41 -11.96
N SER A 56 -0.32 -4.76 -12.78
CA SER A 56 -1.19 -3.77 -13.41
C SER A 56 -2.04 -2.97 -12.41
N LEU A 57 -2.24 -3.47 -11.19
CA LEU A 57 -3.19 -2.85 -10.24
C LEU A 57 -2.70 -2.70 -8.80
N HIS A 58 -1.78 -3.55 -8.29
CA HIS A 58 -1.55 -3.65 -6.83
C HIS A 58 -1.02 -2.36 -6.20
N MET A 59 -0.05 -1.68 -6.82
CA MET A 59 0.45 -0.41 -6.29
C MET A 59 -0.55 0.74 -6.48
N PRO A 60 -1.16 0.94 -7.67
CA PRO A 60 -2.28 1.85 -7.85
C PRO A 60 -3.40 1.68 -6.82
N LEU A 61 -3.76 0.43 -6.47
CA LEU A 61 -4.75 0.13 -5.43
C LEU A 61 -4.35 0.71 -4.08
N PHE A 62 -3.08 0.58 -3.64
CA PHE A 62 -2.66 1.14 -2.36
C PHE A 62 -2.62 2.67 -2.35
N PHE A 63 -2.29 3.32 -3.45
CA PHE A 63 -2.45 4.77 -3.58
C PHE A 63 -3.94 5.17 -3.50
N PHE A 64 -4.82 4.46 -4.19
CA PHE A 64 -6.26 4.67 -4.13
C PHE A 64 -6.81 4.50 -2.71
N LEU A 65 -6.50 3.40 -2.04
CA LEU A 65 -6.97 3.12 -0.68
C LEU A 65 -6.44 4.16 0.32
N SER A 66 -5.21 4.64 0.15
CA SER A 66 -4.66 5.72 0.97
C SER A 66 -5.42 7.03 0.79
N GLY A 67 -5.82 7.35 -0.42
CA GLY A 67 -6.69 8.49 -0.73
C GLY A 67 -8.09 8.32 -0.17
N TYR A 68 -8.68 7.14 -0.29
CA TYR A 68 -10.00 6.83 0.29
C TYR A 68 -10.00 6.98 1.81
N LEU A 69 -8.92 6.61 2.48
CA LEU A 69 -8.80 6.75 3.94
C LEU A 69 -8.54 8.19 4.41
N LEU A 70 -8.23 9.11 3.50
CA LEU A 70 -8.09 10.52 3.82
C LEU A 70 -9.46 11.14 4.13
N SER A 71 -9.67 11.56 5.38
CA SER A 71 -10.92 12.25 5.74
C SER A 71 -11.00 13.66 5.12
N PRO A 72 -12.21 14.18 4.84
CA PRO A 72 -12.37 15.53 4.29
C PRO A 72 -11.70 16.62 5.14
N SER A 73 -11.78 16.52 6.48
CA SER A 73 -11.13 17.44 7.41
C SER A 73 -9.60 17.39 7.31
N ARG A 74 -9.03 16.20 7.15
CA ARG A 74 -7.58 16.02 6.97
C ARG A 74 -7.09 16.49 5.60
N ALA A 75 -7.93 16.41 4.57
CA ALA A 75 -7.60 16.90 3.23
C ALA A 75 -7.46 18.45 3.19
N GLN A 76 -8.09 19.14 4.13
CA GLN A 76 -8.04 20.61 4.27
C GLN A 76 -7.06 21.07 5.37
N ALA A 77 -6.39 20.15 6.06
CA ALA A 77 -5.48 20.46 7.15
C ALA A 77 -4.28 21.31 6.66
N PRO A 78 -3.68 22.18 7.49
CA PRO A 78 -2.47 22.93 7.15
C PRO A 78 -1.35 22.01 6.64
N LEU A 79 -0.56 22.49 5.65
CA LEU A 79 0.53 21.68 5.06
C LEU A 79 1.51 21.17 6.11
N ARG A 80 1.85 22.01 7.09
CA ARG A 80 2.72 21.61 8.21
C ARG A 80 2.12 20.42 8.99
N ALA A 81 0.83 20.46 9.29
CA ALA A 81 0.16 19.36 9.98
C ALA A 81 0.12 18.09 9.13
N THR A 82 -0.10 18.23 7.81
CA THR A 82 -0.04 17.12 6.87
C THR A 82 1.37 16.55 6.80
N LEU A 83 2.39 17.39 6.65
CA LEU A 83 3.81 17.00 6.61
C LEU A 83 4.20 16.16 7.84
N LEU A 84 3.93 16.68 9.04
CA LEU A 84 4.31 16.02 10.29
C LEU A 84 3.56 14.70 10.49
N ARG A 85 2.25 14.68 10.22
CA ARG A 85 1.44 13.47 10.34
C ARG A 85 1.87 12.39 9.34
N THR A 86 2.01 12.77 8.07
CA THR A 86 2.37 11.83 7.00
C THR A 86 3.81 11.36 7.16
N GLY A 87 4.73 12.27 7.54
CA GLY A 87 6.11 11.92 7.86
C GLY A 87 6.18 10.89 8.98
N ARG A 88 5.48 11.12 10.08
CA ARG A 88 5.43 10.14 11.18
C ARG A 88 4.84 8.79 10.72
N ALA A 89 3.78 8.81 9.94
CA ALA A 89 3.09 7.60 9.52
C ALA A 89 3.86 6.76 8.48
N LEU A 90 4.71 7.38 7.67
CA LEU A 90 5.39 6.73 6.55
C LEU A 90 6.92 6.70 6.70
N LEU A 91 7.54 7.80 7.12
CA LEU A 91 9.00 7.87 7.19
C LEU A 91 9.55 7.18 8.44
N VAL A 92 8.82 7.14 9.57
CA VAL A 92 9.25 6.36 10.75
C VAL A 92 9.28 4.86 10.43
N PRO A 93 8.22 4.24 9.87
CA PRO A 93 8.30 2.86 9.38
C PRO A 93 9.40 2.66 8.32
N TYR A 94 9.57 3.60 7.40
CA TYR A 94 10.62 3.53 6.38
C TYR A 94 12.01 3.36 6.99
N VAL A 95 12.38 4.23 7.92
CA VAL A 95 13.67 4.19 8.63
C VAL A 95 13.82 2.87 9.39
N PHE A 96 12.77 2.47 10.13
CA PHE A 96 12.80 1.25 10.92
C PHE A 96 12.99 0.00 10.05
N PHE A 97 12.17 -0.17 9.01
CA PHE A 97 12.26 -1.35 8.15
C PHE A 97 13.49 -1.33 7.26
N PHE A 98 14.03 -0.16 6.92
CA PHE A 98 15.35 -0.07 6.30
C PHE A 98 16.44 -0.60 7.24
N ALA A 99 16.45 -0.20 8.51
CA ALA A 99 17.41 -0.68 9.50
C ALA A 99 17.32 -2.21 9.69
N VAL A 100 16.09 -2.75 9.78
CA VAL A 100 15.86 -4.22 9.82
C VAL A 100 16.41 -4.90 8.57
N SER A 101 16.18 -4.33 7.39
CA SER A 101 16.67 -4.87 6.12
C SER A 101 18.19 -4.79 6.01
N LEU A 102 18.79 -3.72 6.52
CA LEU A 102 20.23 -3.55 6.56
C LEU A 102 20.90 -4.61 7.46
N VAL A 103 20.37 -4.81 8.67
CA VAL A 103 20.86 -5.86 9.58
C VAL A 103 20.75 -7.23 8.93
N TYR A 104 19.58 -7.54 8.32
CA TYR A 104 19.38 -8.80 7.60
C TYR A 104 20.38 -8.96 6.43
N TRP A 105 20.61 -7.91 5.66
CA TRP A 105 21.56 -7.94 4.55
C TRP A 105 23.00 -8.15 5.06
N LEU A 106 23.46 -7.41 6.04
CA LEU A 106 24.80 -7.56 6.64
C LEU A 106 25.02 -8.97 7.17
N ALA A 107 24.00 -9.58 7.81
CA ALA A 107 24.08 -10.92 8.36
C ALA A 107 24.08 -12.02 7.27
N THR A 108 23.60 -11.74 6.06
CA THR A 108 23.35 -12.79 5.06
C THR A 108 24.00 -12.53 3.70
N ARG A 109 24.59 -11.37 3.46
CA ARG A 109 25.13 -11.00 2.14
C ARG A 109 26.21 -11.95 1.63
N ASP A 110 27.00 -12.52 2.52
CA ASP A 110 28.12 -13.40 2.17
C ASP A 110 27.73 -14.90 2.12
N LEU A 111 26.43 -15.22 2.29
CA LEU A 111 25.93 -16.59 2.31
C LEU A 111 25.48 -17.08 0.92
N GLY A 112 26.05 -18.20 0.45
CA GLY A 112 25.64 -18.89 -0.77
C GLY A 112 25.54 -17.98 -2.00
N ALA A 113 24.44 -18.07 -2.76
CA ALA A 113 24.24 -17.27 -3.97
C ALA A 113 24.10 -15.74 -3.70
N ARG A 114 23.91 -15.34 -2.44
CA ARG A 114 23.86 -13.92 -2.09
C ARG A 114 25.22 -13.25 -2.19
N ALA A 115 26.30 -13.96 -1.89
CA ALA A 115 27.67 -13.44 -2.02
C ALA A 115 27.95 -12.94 -3.44
N ALA A 116 27.58 -13.71 -4.46
CA ALA A 116 27.71 -13.28 -5.85
C ALA A 116 26.76 -12.14 -6.22
N LYS A 117 25.52 -12.17 -5.70
CA LYS A 117 24.52 -11.14 -5.98
C LYS A 117 24.92 -9.75 -5.43
N PHE A 118 25.58 -9.71 -4.28
CA PHE A 118 25.95 -8.47 -3.60
C PHE A 118 27.44 -8.16 -3.67
N ALA A 119 28.19 -8.87 -4.52
CA ALA A 119 29.61 -8.61 -4.73
C ALA A 119 29.83 -7.16 -5.18
N GLY A 120 30.75 -6.48 -4.51
CA GLY A 120 31.09 -5.09 -4.80
C GLY A 120 30.12 -4.03 -4.23
N LEU A 121 29.01 -4.46 -3.59
CA LEU A 121 28.10 -3.54 -2.90
C LEU A 121 28.47 -3.41 -1.43
N ASP A 122 28.48 -2.18 -0.94
CA ASP A 122 28.82 -1.87 0.44
C ASP A 122 27.70 -1.14 1.21
N THR A 123 28.01 -0.72 2.43
CA THR A 123 27.04 -0.01 3.28
C THR A 123 26.77 1.41 2.78
N ALA A 124 27.73 2.05 2.08
CA ALA A 124 27.52 3.37 1.50
C ALA A 124 26.51 3.30 0.35
N ASP A 125 26.57 2.26 -0.49
CA ASP A 125 25.57 2.02 -1.54
C ASP A 125 24.16 1.79 -0.92
N ALA A 126 24.09 1.03 0.17
CA ALA A 126 22.83 0.82 0.88
C ALA A 126 22.24 2.13 1.45
N LEU A 127 23.09 2.98 2.03
CA LEU A 127 22.70 4.29 2.55
C LEU A 127 22.32 5.27 1.42
N HIS A 128 23.02 5.20 0.28
CA HIS A 128 22.63 5.96 -0.91
C HIS A 128 21.20 5.60 -1.34
N GLY A 129 20.92 4.30 -1.48
CA GLY A 129 19.55 3.84 -1.80
C GLY A 129 18.50 4.28 -0.76
N PHE A 130 18.86 4.31 0.53
CA PHE A 130 17.99 4.85 1.58
C PHE A 130 17.69 6.34 1.39
N VAL A 131 18.68 7.15 1.07
CA VAL A 131 18.51 8.61 0.89
C VAL A 131 17.68 8.91 -0.35
N THR A 132 17.96 8.23 -1.46
CA THR A 132 17.21 8.44 -2.71
C THR A 132 15.81 7.85 -2.69
N GLY A 133 15.60 6.77 -1.93
CA GLY A 133 14.31 6.07 -1.83
C GLY A 133 13.84 5.44 -3.14
N LEU A 134 14.73 5.29 -4.13
CA LEU A 134 14.42 4.67 -5.42
C LEU A 134 14.52 3.14 -5.33
N SER A 135 13.54 2.44 -5.87
CA SER A 135 13.47 0.97 -5.83
C SER A 135 14.72 0.28 -6.39
N ALA A 136 15.27 0.81 -7.48
CA ALA A 136 16.47 0.27 -8.11
C ALA A 136 17.73 0.39 -7.23
N GLU A 137 17.78 1.40 -6.37
CA GLU A 137 18.90 1.68 -5.48
C GLU A 137 18.69 1.08 -4.08
N LEU A 138 17.45 0.81 -3.69
CA LEU A 138 17.10 0.11 -2.46
C LEU A 138 17.33 -1.42 -2.57
N PHE A 139 18.51 -1.84 -3.07
CA PHE A 139 18.79 -3.23 -3.42
C PHE A 139 18.65 -4.21 -2.24
N ILE A 140 18.77 -3.75 -1.01
CA ILE A 140 18.59 -4.59 0.20
C ILE A 140 17.09 -4.91 0.43
N ASN A 141 16.19 -3.98 0.09
CA ASN A 141 14.74 -4.17 0.17
C ASN A 141 14.00 -3.20 -0.77
N PRO A 142 13.88 -3.53 -2.05
CA PRO A 142 13.32 -2.63 -3.06
C PRO A 142 11.91 -2.12 -2.77
N VAL A 143 11.06 -2.90 -2.07
CA VAL A 143 9.66 -2.52 -1.83
C VAL A 143 9.52 -1.28 -0.93
N LEU A 144 10.56 -0.93 -0.18
CA LEU A 144 10.54 0.24 0.70
C LEU A 144 10.34 1.56 -0.04
N TRP A 145 10.56 1.62 -1.35
CA TRP A 145 10.30 2.79 -2.20
C TRP A 145 8.89 3.37 -2.02
N PHE A 146 7.92 2.52 -1.70
CA PHE A 146 6.54 2.92 -1.57
C PHE A 146 6.30 3.92 -0.42
N PHE A 147 7.05 3.83 0.66
CA PHE A 147 6.90 4.74 1.80
C PHE A 147 7.21 6.19 1.43
N PRO A 148 8.42 6.53 0.91
CA PRO A 148 8.70 7.88 0.45
C PRO A 148 7.84 8.27 -0.75
N GLY A 149 7.54 7.36 -1.67
CA GLY A 149 6.66 7.63 -2.81
C GLY A 149 5.24 8.02 -2.40
N LEU A 150 4.65 7.30 -1.44
CA LEU A 150 3.33 7.65 -0.89
C LEU A 150 3.38 8.96 -0.07
N PHE A 151 4.49 9.21 0.64
CA PHE A 151 4.69 10.47 1.36
C PHE A 151 4.64 11.66 0.40
N VAL A 152 5.43 11.62 -0.67
CA VAL A 152 5.45 12.66 -1.71
C VAL A 152 4.07 12.81 -2.36
N CYS A 153 3.44 11.70 -2.73
CA CYS A 153 2.10 11.68 -3.31
C CYS A 153 1.06 12.39 -2.42
N GLN A 154 1.07 12.14 -1.10
CA GLN A 154 0.17 12.81 -0.15
C GLN A 154 0.44 14.31 -0.06
N LEU A 155 1.69 14.74 -0.11
CA LEU A 155 2.04 16.16 -0.09
C LEU A 155 1.61 16.87 -1.38
N LEU A 156 1.86 16.26 -2.55
CA LEU A 156 1.39 16.77 -3.84
C LEU A 156 -0.13 16.95 -3.83
N TYR A 157 -0.85 15.94 -3.39
CA TYR A 157 -2.30 16.02 -3.29
C TYR A 157 -2.75 17.12 -2.32
N ALA A 158 -2.10 17.26 -1.16
CA ALA A 158 -2.41 18.30 -0.20
C ALA A 158 -2.20 19.71 -0.77
N VAL A 159 -1.22 19.91 -1.64
CA VAL A 159 -1.01 21.20 -2.36
C VAL A 159 -2.13 21.44 -3.37
N VAL A 160 -2.44 20.44 -4.22
CA VAL A 160 -3.50 20.56 -5.23
C VAL A 160 -4.86 20.84 -4.59
N ARG A 161 -5.16 20.23 -3.46
CA ARG A 161 -6.41 20.45 -2.70
C ARG A 161 -6.55 21.84 -2.08
N ARG A 162 -5.49 22.64 -2.10
CA ARG A 162 -5.57 24.07 -1.71
C ARG A 162 -6.25 24.95 -2.74
N VAL A 163 -6.18 24.55 -3.99
CA VAL A 163 -6.67 25.32 -5.13
C VAL A 163 -7.97 24.72 -5.67
N PHE A 164 -8.09 23.39 -5.68
CA PHE A 164 -9.16 22.66 -6.34
C PHE A 164 -10.00 21.87 -5.31
N ASP A 165 -11.31 21.73 -5.57
CA ASP A 165 -12.14 20.71 -4.91
C ASP A 165 -11.71 19.28 -5.33
N ALA A 166 -12.30 18.25 -4.70
CA ALA A 166 -11.86 16.87 -4.94
C ALA A 166 -12.10 16.39 -6.37
N ARG A 167 -13.19 16.83 -7.03
CA ARG A 167 -13.53 16.44 -8.41
C ARG A 167 -12.62 17.13 -9.41
N THR A 168 -12.45 18.43 -9.26
CA THR A 168 -11.57 19.23 -10.12
C THR A 168 -10.11 18.83 -9.96
N ALA A 169 -9.66 18.53 -8.72
CA ALA A 169 -8.33 18.00 -8.46
C ALA A 169 -8.09 16.67 -9.19
N LEU A 170 -9.05 15.73 -9.12
CA LEU A 170 -8.95 14.46 -9.85
C LEU A 170 -8.86 14.69 -11.36
N ALA A 171 -9.74 15.52 -11.92
CA ALA A 171 -9.75 15.79 -13.36
C ALA A 171 -8.43 16.44 -13.82
N ALA A 172 -7.95 17.48 -13.13
CA ALA A 172 -6.70 18.14 -13.45
C ALA A 172 -5.49 17.20 -13.37
N LEU A 173 -5.40 16.40 -12.32
CA LEU A 173 -4.33 15.43 -12.14
C LEU A 173 -4.39 14.32 -13.18
N ALA A 174 -5.60 13.85 -13.55
CA ALA A 174 -5.75 12.83 -14.59
C ALA A 174 -5.30 13.35 -15.96
N VAL A 175 -5.70 14.56 -16.35
CA VAL A 175 -5.25 15.19 -17.58
C VAL A 175 -3.73 15.37 -17.58
N PHE A 176 -3.17 15.85 -16.47
CA PHE A 176 -1.72 16.05 -16.34
C PHE A 176 -0.95 14.73 -16.43
N ALA A 177 -1.40 13.68 -15.74
CA ALA A 177 -0.77 12.36 -15.79
C ALA A 177 -0.85 11.74 -17.20
N LEU A 178 -2.00 11.86 -17.88
CA LEU A 178 -2.13 11.39 -19.25
C LEU A 178 -1.21 12.16 -20.22
N ALA A 179 -1.07 13.46 -20.02
CA ALA A 179 -0.11 14.27 -20.80
C ALA A 179 1.34 13.82 -20.55
N LEU A 180 1.72 13.59 -19.28
CA LEU A 180 3.03 13.04 -18.96
C LEU A 180 3.27 11.67 -19.63
N LEU A 181 2.31 10.76 -19.57
CA LEU A 181 2.42 9.43 -20.18
C LEU A 181 2.46 9.49 -21.73
N ALA A 182 1.86 10.52 -22.34
CA ALA A 182 1.85 10.69 -23.77
C ALA A 182 3.15 11.32 -24.32
N PHE A 183 3.75 12.28 -23.59
CA PHE A 183 4.78 13.17 -24.15
C PHE A 183 6.17 12.99 -23.53
N THR A 184 6.35 12.20 -22.50
CA THR A 184 7.62 12.07 -21.77
C THR A 184 8.25 10.67 -21.69
N PRO A 185 7.88 9.66 -22.47
CA PRO A 185 8.59 8.39 -22.49
C PRO A 185 9.88 8.46 -23.32
N PRO A 186 10.94 7.69 -22.98
CA PRO A 186 11.09 6.87 -21.78
C PRO A 186 11.52 7.68 -20.55
N TRP A 187 11.05 7.28 -19.37
CA TRP A 187 11.38 7.91 -18.09
C TRP A 187 12.79 7.52 -17.63
N THR A 188 13.80 8.10 -18.22
CA THR A 188 15.21 7.80 -17.94
C THR A 188 15.72 8.53 -16.71
N LEU A 189 15.22 9.74 -16.45
CA LEU A 189 15.59 10.53 -15.29
C LEU A 189 14.69 10.16 -14.10
N ARG A 190 15.29 9.60 -13.07
CA ARG A 190 14.61 9.24 -11.83
C ARG A 190 14.85 10.29 -10.76
N TRP A 191 13.77 10.68 -10.10
CA TRP A 191 13.84 11.68 -9.05
C TRP A 191 13.75 11.00 -7.66
N PRO A 192 14.54 11.48 -6.66
CA PRO A 192 14.48 10.93 -5.32
C PRO A 192 13.05 10.84 -4.79
N TRP A 193 12.81 9.79 -3.98
CA TRP A 193 11.53 9.46 -3.37
C TRP A 193 10.40 9.23 -4.38
N GLY A 194 10.76 8.93 -5.63
CA GLY A 194 9.79 8.67 -6.69
C GLY A 194 8.93 9.88 -7.02
N LEU A 195 9.47 11.12 -6.93
CA LEU A 195 8.73 12.35 -7.27
C LEU A 195 8.24 12.33 -8.72
N ASP A 196 9.01 11.73 -9.63
CA ASP A 196 8.66 11.51 -11.02
C ASP A 196 7.36 10.69 -11.16
N ILE A 197 7.29 9.53 -10.52
CA ILE A 197 6.12 8.65 -10.58
C ILE A 197 4.97 9.13 -9.69
N ALA A 198 5.25 9.95 -8.68
CA ALA A 198 4.22 10.47 -7.79
C ALA A 198 3.18 11.32 -8.53
N TRP A 199 3.55 12.01 -9.62
CA TRP A 199 2.63 12.74 -10.48
C TRP A 199 1.64 11.83 -11.24
N ILE A 200 1.99 10.58 -11.45
CA ILE A 200 1.08 9.57 -12.02
C ILE A 200 0.29 8.90 -10.89
N ALA A 201 0.98 8.50 -9.80
CA ALA A 201 0.36 7.81 -8.69
C ALA A 201 -0.70 8.66 -7.96
N VAL A 202 -0.55 9.98 -7.94
CA VAL A 202 -1.48 10.90 -7.27
C VAL A 202 -2.88 10.89 -7.89
N VAL A 203 -3.03 10.45 -9.14
CA VAL A 203 -4.35 10.28 -9.78
C VAL A 203 -5.16 9.22 -9.03
N PHE A 204 -4.53 8.09 -8.68
CA PHE A 204 -5.20 7.03 -7.93
C PHE A 204 -5.55 7.47 -6.52
N PHE A 205 -4.65 8.21 -5.88
CA PHE A 205 -4.91 8.81 -4.57
C PHE A 205 -6.10 9.79 -4.63
N ALA A 206 -6.10 10.69 -5.62
CA ALA A 206 -7.20 11.63 -5.84
C ALA A 206 -8.52 10.91 -6.12
N ALA A 207 -8.49 9.85 -6.94
CA ALA A 207 -9.66 9.03 -7.23
C ALA A 207 -10.23 8.38 -5.97
N GLY A 208 -9.37 7.85 -5.10
CA GLY A 208 -9.79 7.29 -3.81
C GLY A 208 -10.44 8.33 -2.90
N HIS A 209 -9.87 9.51 -2.78
CA HIS A 209 -10.45 10.58 -1.97
C HIS A 209 -11.78 11.09 -2.58
N TRP A 210 -11.83 11.30 -3.89
CA TRP A 210 -13.06 11.67 -4.59
C TRP A 210 -14.16 10.62 -4.39
N TRP A 211 -13.83 9.34 -4.52
CA TRP A 211 -14.76 8.24 -4.29
C TRP A 211 -15.37 8.31 -2.87
N ARG A 212 -14.55 8.53 -1.87
CA ARG A 212 -15.03 8.69 -0.49
C ARG A 212 -16.02 9.82 -0.33
N VAL A 213 -15.72 11.01 -0.88
CA VAL A 213 -16.56 12.21 -0.71
C VAL A 213 -17.79 12.21 -1.59
N SER A 214 -17.76 11.52 -2.74
CA SER A 214 -18.91 11.37 -3.62
C SER A 214 -19.98 10.42 -3.07
N ALA A 215 -19.64 9.65 -2.03
CA ALA A 215 -20.48 8.59 -1.46
C ALA A 215 -20.96 7.53 -2.50
N TRP A 216 -20.30 7.48 -3.67
CA TRP A 216 -20.58 6.49 -4.69
C TRP A 216 -20.21 5.08 -4.20
N SER A 217 -21.15 4.15 -4.27
CA SER A 217 -20.96 2.77 -3.80
C SER A 217 -21.66 1.82 -4.78
N PRO A 218 -20.98 1.42 -5.86
CA PRO A 218 -21.52 0.41 -6.76
C PRO A 218 -21.68 -0.90 -6.00
N ARG A 219 -22.82 -1.56 -6.19
CA ARG A 219 -23.14 -2.87 -5.61
C ARG A 219 -23.46 -3.83 -6.74
N LEU A 220 -23.04 -5.08 -6.60
CA LEU A 220 -23.41 -6.16 -7.50
C LEU A 220 -24.72 -6.77 -7.00
N SER A 221 -25.84 -6.16 -7.35
CA SER A 221 -27.17 -6.53 -6.82
C SER A 221 -28.08 -7.18 -7.84
N GLY A 222 -27.77 -7.10 -9.13
CA GLY A 222 -28.62 -7.64 -10.19
C GLY A 222 -27.84 -8.15 -11.41
N PRO A 223 -28.55 -8.73 -12.41
CA PRO A 223 -27.91 -9.27 -13.62
C PRO A 223 -27.11 -8.21 -14.43
N ALA A 224 -27.59 -6.97 -14.45
CA ALA A 224 -26.94 -5.88 -15.17
C ALA A 224 -25.57 -5.54 -14.56
N GLU A 225 -25.47 -5.52 -13.22
CA GLU A 225 -24.22 -5.27 -12.52
C GLU A 225 -23.21 -6.43 -12.69
N TRP A 226 -23.68 -7.68 -12.73
CA TRP A 226 -22.84 -8.83 -13.04
C TRP A 226 -22.35 -8.79 -14.49
N LEU A 227 -23.20 -8.41 -15.45
CA LEU A 227 -22.77 -8.20 -16.83
C LEU A 227 -21.73 -7.08 -16.93
N ALA A 228 -21.95 -5.95 -16.24
CA ALA A 228 -20.96 -4.87 -16.17
C ALA A 228 -19.63 -5.34 -15.57
N ALA A 229 -19.67 -6.15 -14.50
CA ALA A 229 -18.46 -6.73 -13.91
C ALA A 229 -17.71 -7.62 -14.91
N LEU A 230 -18.41 -8.47 -15.67
CA LEU A 230 -17.80 -9.30 -16.73
C LEU A 230 -17.15 -8.45 -17.83
N VAL A 231 -17.81 -7.36 -18.24
CA VAL A 231 -17.24 -6.41 -19.22
C VAL A 231 -15.98 -5.76 -18.66
N VAL A 232 -15.98 -5.33 -17.39
CA VAL A 232 -14.79 -4.75 -16.75
C VAL A 232 -13.67 -5.77 -16.62
N ILE A 233 -13.97 -7.04 -16.30
CA ILE A 233 -12.98 -8.13 -16.27
C ILE A 233 -12.36 -8.31 -17.66
N ALA A 234 -13.19 -8.43 -18.70
CA ALA A 234 -12.72 -8.61 -20.06
C ALA A 234 -11.85 -7.42 -20.53
N ALA A 235 -12.30 -6.19 -20.23
CA ALA A 235 -11.55 -4.98 -20.54
C ALA A 235 -10.21 -4.94 -19.79
N TRP A 236 -10.19 -5.27 -18.50
CA TRP A 236 -8.95 -5.31 -17.71
C TRP A 236 -7.97 -6.35 -18.24
N LEU A 237 -8.44 -7.57 -18.55
CA LEU A 237 -7.59 -8.63 -19.12
C LEU A 237 -7.01 -8.22 -20.49
N ALA A 238 -7.83 -7.62 -21.37
CA ALA A 238 -7.39 -7.13 -22.66
C ALA A 238 -6.36 -5.99 -22.53
N LEU A 239 -6.63 -5.02 -21.65
CA LEU A 239 -5.72 -3.91 -21.37
C LEU A 239 -4.39 -4.41 -20.79
N ALA A 240 -4.43 -5.29 -19.78
CA ALA A 240 -3.23 -5.86 -19.17
C ALA A 240 -2.42 -6.70 -20.15
N GLY A 241 -3.10 -7.47 -21.01
CA GLY A 241 -2.45 -8.26 -22.08
C GLY A 241 -1.75 -7.38 -23.12
N THR A 242 -2.39 -6.27 -23.55
CA THR A 242 -1.81 -5.31 -24.49
C THR A 242 -0.65 -4.55 -23.87
N GLN A 243 -0.80 -4.13 -22.62
CA GLN A 243 0.19 -3.32 -21.90
C GLN A 243 1.42 -4.12 -21.52
N GLY A 244 1.28 -5.43 -21.27
CA GLY A 244 2.33 -6.26 -20.74
C GLY A 244 2.65 -5.93 -19.27
N ARG A 245 3.85 -6.31 -18.83
CA ARG A 245 4.28 -6.06 -17.44
C ARG A 245 4.56 -4.59 -17.21
N VAL A 246 3.87 -4.02 -16.23
CA VAL A 246 4.13 -2.69 -15.70
C VAL A 246 4.90 -2.79 -14.38
N ASP A 247 5.67 -1.76 -14.04
CA ASP A 247 6.35 -1.65 -12.76
C ASP A 247 6.47 -0.17 -12.37
N LEU A 248 5.54 0.28 -11.55
CA LEU A 248 5.48 1.68 -11.12
C LEU A 248 6.75 2.10 -10.37
N ALA A 249 7.35 1.18 -9.59
CA ALA A 249 8.58 1.43 -8.85
C ALA A 249 9.75 1.82 -9.76
N HIS A 250 9.77 1.30 -10.98
CA HIS A 250 10.81 1.52 -11.99
C HIS A 250 10.36 2.47 -13.12
N ALA A 251 9.25 3.20 -12.94
CA ALA A 251 8.63 4.03 -13.95
C ALA A 251 8.38 3.31 -15.30
N ASN A 252 8.14 2.00 -15.22
CA ASN A 252 7.74 1.20 -16.37
C ASN A 252 6.21 1.14 -16.43
N PHE A 253 5.64 1.86 -17.39
CA PHE A 253 4.19 1.95 -17.60
C PHE A 253 3.68 0.99 -18.69
N GLY A 254 4.48 -0.01 -19.08
CA GLY A 254 4.13 -1.02 -20.08
C GLY A 254 4.34 -0.58 -21.53
N ASN A 255 3.90 -1.43 -22.47
CA ASN A 255 4.09 -1.19 -23.91
C ASN A 255 3.36 0.04 -24.44
N VAL A 256 2.22 0.39 -23.82
CA VAL A 256 1.39 1.56 -24.20
C VAL A 256 1.11 2.37 -22.93
N PRO A 257 1.98 3.32 -22.55
CA PRO A 257 1.89 4.04 -21.27
C PRO A 257 0.52 4.67 -20.99
N LEU A 258 -0.17 5.18 -22.00
CA LEU A 258 -1.51 5.76 -21.87
C LEU A 258 -2.57 4.77 -21.34
N LEU A 259 -2.38 3.46 -21.55
CA LEU A 259 -3.28 2.44 -21.05
C LEU A 259 -3.06 2.11 -19.57
N PHE A 260 -2.00 2.60 -18.94
CA PHE A 260 -1.68 2.31 -17.54
C PHE A 260 -2.80 2.74 -16.59
N VAL A 261 -3.24 4.00 -16.69
CA VAL A 261 -4.28 4.54 -15.79
C VAL A 261 -5.62 3.82 -15.97
N PRO A 262 -6.18 3.64 -17.18
CA PRO A 262 -7.44 2.92 -17.35
C PRO A 262 -7.34 1.42 -16.98
N CYS A 263 -6.22 0.76 -17.27
CA CYS A 263 -5.99 -0.63 -16.86
C CYS A 263 -6.01 -0.78 -15.33
N ALA A 264 -5.23 0.04 -14.63
CA ALA A 264 -5.19 0.03 -13.18
C ALA A 264 -6.55 0.39 -12.56
N ALA A 265 -7.27 1.36 -13.13
CA ALA A 265 -8.62 1.74 -12.66
C ALA A 265 -9.61 0.57 -12.79
N ALA A 266 -9.60 -0.15 -13.91
CA ALA A 266 -10.44 -1.34 -14.08
C ALA A 266 -10.11 -2.42 -13.03
N GLY A 267 -8.82 -2.72 -12.80
CA GLY A 267 -8.39 -3.66 -11.77
C GLY A 267 -8.78 -3.22 -10.35
N ILE A 268 -8.69 -1.93 -10.03
CA ILE A 268 -9.14 -1.38 -8.73
C ILE A 268 -10.65 -1.60 -8.55
N VAL A 269 -11.45 -1.29 -9.57
CA VAL A 269 -12.92 -1.48 -9.51
C VAL A 269 -13.24 -2.96 -9.25
N LEU A 270 -12.53 -3.89 -9.90
CA LEU A 270 -12.73 -5.33 -9.68
C LEU A 270 -12.39 -5.75 -8.25
N VAL A 271 -11.27 -5.26 -7.71
CA VAL A 271 -10.89 -5.55 -6.31
C VAL A 271 -11.91 -4.98 -5.33
N LEU A 272 -12.40 -3.76 -5.57
CA LEU A 272 -13.42 -3.15 -4.71
C LEU A 272 -14.76 -3.91 -4.80
N GLY A 273 -15.18 -4.37 -5.98
CA GLY A 273 -16.36 -5.20 -6.18
C GLY A 273 -16.23 -6.55 -5.47
N ALA A 274 -15.10 -7.22 -5.63
CA ALA A 274 -14.80 -8.47 -4.91
C ALA A 274 -14.80 -8.26 -3.39
N ALA A 275 -14.19 -7.18 -2.91
CA ALA A 275 -14.14 -6.86 -1.49
C ALA A 275 -15.52 -6.61 -0.87
N GLN A 276 -16.45 -6.02 -1.62
CA GLN A 276 -17.83 -5.81 -1.17
C GLN A 276 -18.64 -7.11 -1.10
N SER A 277 -18.26 -8.14 -1.89
CA SER A 277 -18.92 -9.43 -1.92
C SER A 277 -18.39 -10.41 -0.87
N LEU A 278 -17.26 -10.09 -0.23
CA LEU A 278 -16.66 -10.94 0.79
C LEU A 278 -17.32 -10.69 2.16
N PRO A 279 -17.62 -11.76 2.93
CA PRO A 279 -18.08 -11.60 4.30
C PRO A 279 -16.98 -11.02 5.18
N ALA A 280 -17.37 -10.23 6.17
CA ALA A 280 -16.45 -9.74 7.19
C ALA A 280 -15.78 -10.92 7.90
N SER A 281 -14.44 -10.91 7.96
CA SER A 281 -13.65 -12.01 8.53
C SER A 281 -12.52 -11.44 9.37
N SER A 282 -12.20 -12.15 10.47
CA SER A 282 -11.06 -11.81 11.33
C SER A 282 -9.73 -11.90 10.59
N ALA A 283 -9.60 -12.83 9.63
CA ALA A 283 -8.42 -12.97 8.81
C ALA A 283 -8.21 -11.78 7.87
N LEU A 284 -9.27 -11.31 7.18
CA LEU A 284 -9.21 -10.12 6.33
C LEU A 284 -8.86 -8.87 7.14
N ARG A 285 -9.46 -8.70 8.30
CA ARG A 285 -9.11 -7.61 9.22
C ARG A 285 -7.68 -7.68 9.69
N TRP A 286 -7.21 -8.87 10.08
CA TRP A 286 -5.82 -9.05 10.50
C TRP A 286 -4.84 -8.67 9.38
N LEU A 287 -5.06 -9.13 8.15
CA LEU A 287 -4.24 -8.78 6.98
C LEU A 287 -4.25 -7.27 6.70
N SER A 288 -5.43 -6.64 6.74
CA SER A 288 -5.58 -5.20 6.57
C SER A 288 -4.81 -4.41 7.64
N ASP A 289 -5.01 -4.74 8.90
CA ASP A 289 -4.39 -4.06 10.04
C ASP A 289 -2.88 -4.23 10.06
N ASN A 290 -2.36 -5.36 9.58
CA ASN A 290 -0.94 -5.66 9.58
C ASN A 290 -0.26 -5.46 8.23
N SER A 291 -0.96 -4.88 7.23
CA SER A 291 -0.39 -4.61 5.90
C SER A 291 0.91 -3.79 5.96
N LEU A 292 1.02 -2.85 6.92
CA LEU A 292 2.24 -2.05 7.14
C LEU A 292 3.44 -2.87 7.65
N VAL A 293 3.20 -4.02 8.27
CA VAL A 293 4.24 -4.96 8.71
C VAL A 293 4.55 -5.97 7.61
N ILE A 294 3.51 -6.52 6.98
CA ILE A 294 3.64 -7.52 5.92
C ILE A 294 4.39 -6.95 4.72
N PHE A 295 4.04 -5.71 4.33
CA PHE A 295 4.60 -5.07 3.14
C PHE A 295 6.15 -4.99 3.14
N PRO A 296 6.83 -4.46 4.17
CA PRO A 296 8.29 -4.39 4.18
C PRO A 296 8.99 -5.71 4.52
N LEU A 297 8.31 -6.66 5.17
CA LEU A 297 8.94 -7.89 5.65
C LEU A 297 8.83 -9.06 4.68
N HIS A 298 7.79 -9.11 3.83
CA HIS A 298 7.59 -10.28 2.97
C HIS A 298 8.78 -10.62 2.07
N PRO A 299 9.54 -9.65 1.47
CA PRO A 299 10.68 -10.03 0.65
C PRO A 299 11.82 -10.66 1.47
N LEU A 300 12.04 -10.17 2.69
CA LEU A 300 13.06 -10.72 3.58
C LEU A 300 12.71 -12.15 3.98
N LEU A 301 11.43 -12.38 4.34
CA LEU A 301 10.93 -13.69 4.75
C LEU A 301 10.96 -14.70 3.57
N ILE A 302 10.51 -14.29 2.38
CA ILE A 302 10.59 -15.12 1.18
C ILE A 302 12.04 -15.46 0.85
N ASN A 303 12.96 -14.48 0.91
CA ASN A 303 14.37 -14.69 0.65
C ASN A 303 15.01 -15.62 1.67
N ALA A 304 14.67 -15.51 2.96
CA ALA A 304 15.15 -16.39 4.01
C ALA A 304 14.70 -17.84 3.78
N ALA A 305 13.40 -18.05 3.52
CA ALA A 305 12.86 -19.38 3.22
C ALA A 305 13.46 -20.00 1.97
N SER A 306 13.57 -19.19 0.90
CA SER A 306 14.17 -19.63 -0.36
C SER A 306 15.64 -19.99 -0.21
N GLY A 307 16.40 -19.22 0.58
CA GLY A 307 17.80 -19.51 0.91
C GLY A 307 17.95 -20.80 1.71
N ALA A 308 17.14 -20.98 2.75
CA ALA A 308 17.12 -22.21 3.55
C ALA A 308 16.75 -23.44 2.72
N ALA A 309 15.72 -23.35 1.87
CA ALA A 309 15.33 -24.46 0.99
C ALA A 309 16.48 -24.87 0.05
N LYS A 310 17.18 -23.91 -0.55
CA LYS A 310 18.33 -24.17 -1.42
C LYS A 310 19.50 -24.80 -0.66
N SER A 311 19.80 -24.37 0.56
CA SER A 311 20.88 -24.96 1.38
C SER A 311 20.57 -26.40 1.79
N LEU A 312 19.29 -26.78 1.85
CA LEU A 312 18.83 -28.15 2.10
C LEU A 312 18.71 -28.99 0.81
N GLY A 313 19.22 -28.50 -0.33
CA GLY A 313 19.22 -29.23 -1.58
C GLY A 313 17.89 -29.19 -2.34
N ALA A 314 16.96 -28.29 -1.99
CA ALA A 314 15.75 -28.12 -2.78
C ALA A 314 16.11 -27.68 -4.20
N GLY A 315 15.60 -28.43 -5.19
CA GLY A 315 15.75 -28.14 -6.62
C GLY A 315 14.99 -26.90 -7.07
N PRO A 316 14.88 -26.69 -8.38
CA PRO A 316 14.09 -25.59 -8.94
C PRO A 316 12.65 -25.63 -8.40
N TYR A 317 12.08 -24.46 -8.17
CA TYR A 317 10.74 -24.36 -7.60
C TYR A 317 9.68 -25.01 -8.48
N GLY A 318 8.94 -25.96 -7.92
CA GLY A 318 7.76 -26.52 -8.56
C GLY A 318 6.64 -25.47 -8.74
N PRO A 319 5.61 -25.79 -9.53
CA PRO A 319 4.57 -24.83 -9.91
C PRO A 319 3.76 -24.24 -8.76
N LEU A 320 3.78 -24.86 -7.58
CA LEU A 320 3.10 -24.37 -6.36
C LEU A 320 4.04 -23.66 -5.38
N ALA A 321 5.35 -23.67 -5.61
CA ALA A 321 6.32 -23.15 -4.65
C ALA A 321 6.10 -21.65 -4.33
N TRP A 322 5.72 -20.85 -5.33
CA TRP A 322 5.43 -19.42 -5.14
C TRP A 322 4.23 -19.18 -4.22
N VAL A 323 3.18 -20.03 -4.29
CA VAL A 323 2.02 -19.95 -3.38
C VAL A 323 2.44 -20.33 -1.96
N LEU A 324 3.21 -21.42 -1.81
CA LEU A 324 3.66 -21.90 -0.51
C LEU A 324 4.61 -20.90 0.16
N LEU A 325 5.54 -20.31 -0.58
CA LEU A 325 6.42 -19.25 -0.08
C LEU A 325 5.64 -18.00 0.34
N SER A 326 4.62 -17.63 -0.43
CA SER A 326 3.75 -16.52 -0.08
C SER A 326 2.93 -16.79 1.18
N ALA A 327 2.32 -17.97 1.29
CA ALA A 327 1.59 -18.39 2.47
C ALA A 327 2.50 -18.42 3.71
N TRP A 328 3.69 -18.98 3.57
CA TRP A 328 4.69 -19.00 4.65
C TRP A 328 5.07 -17.58 5.08
N ALA A 329 5.34 -16.66 4.15
CA ALA A 329 5.68 -15.28 4.49
C ALA A 329 4.55 -14.57 5.25
N LEU A 330 3.29 -14.79 4.85
CA LEU A 330 2.12 -14.24 5.55
C LEU A 330 2.00 -14.79 6.97
N VAL A 331 2.17 -16.11 7.14
CA VAL A 331 2.11 -16.77 8.47
C VAL A 331 3.27 -16.33 9.35
N ALA A 332 4.48 -16.24 8.80
CA ALA A 332 5.66 -15.78 9.55
C ALA A 332 5.56 -14.33 10.02
N CYS A 333 4.77 -13.49 9.34
CA CYS A 333 4.47 -12.13 9.80
C CYS A 333 3.60 -12.10 11.07
N VAL A 334 2.88 -13.19 11.44
CA VAL A 334 1.96 -13.19 12.59
C VAL A 334 2.70 -12.91 13.90
N PRO A 335 3.70 -13.70 14.31
CA PRO A 335 4.43 -13.44 15.56
C PRO A 335 5.19 -12.11 15.50
N ILE A 336 5.73 -11.72 14.33
CA ILE A 336 6.48 -10.47 14.18
C ILE A 336 5.55 -9.26 14.37
N ALA A 337 4.37 -9.28 13.77
CA ALA A 337 3.38 -8.23 13.93
C ALA A 337 2.91 -8.11 15.38
N TRP A 338 2.72 -9.23 16.08
CA TRP A 338 2.40 -9.24 17.51
C TRP A 338 3.51 -8.61 18.33
N LEU A 339 4.78 -8.99 18.10
CA LEU A 339 5.94 -8.43 18.80
C LEU A 339 6.06 -6.92 18.58
N LEU A 340 5.99 -6.45 17.32
CA LEU A 340 6.11 -5.03 17.00
C LEU A 340 5.00 -4.21 17.65
N ARG A 341 3.75 -4.69 17.59
CA ARG A 341 2.62 -3.99 18.22
C ARG A 341 2.70 -3.96 19.74
N ARG A 342 3.27 -5.02 20.34
CA ARG A 342 3.38 -5.14 21.80
C ARG A 342 4.51 -4.30 22.39
N PHE A 343 5.66 -4.24 21.69
CA PHE A 343 6.89 -3.67 22.27
C PHE A 343 7.29 -2.33 21.66
N VAL A 344 7.01 -2.11 20.39
CA VAL A 344 7.46 -0.92 19.65
C VAL A 344 6.38 -0.36 18.71
N PRO A 345 5.15 -0.09 19.19
CA PRO A 345 4.03 0.35 18.35
C PRO A 345 4.32 1.66 17.60
N GLU A 346 5.24 2.48 18.10
CA GLU A 346 5.62 3.76 17.50
C GLU A 346 6.25 3.60 16.12
N VAL A 347 6.97 2.51 15.89
CA VAL A 347 7.60 2.24 14.58
C VAL A 347 6.57 1.93 13.50
N LEU A 348 5.33 1.67 13.90
CA LEU A 348 4.18 1.51 13.00
C LEU A 348 3.37 2.81 12.87
N GLY A 349 3.92 3.95 13.28
CA GLY A 349 3.25 5.24 13.24
C GLY A 349 2.12 5.42 14.28
N ALA A 350 1.91 4.45 15.16
CA ALA A 350 0.93 4.56 16.23
C ALA A 350 1.47 5.43 17.38
N PRO A 351 0.64 6.30 18.00
CA PRO A 351 1.05 6.97 19.24
C PRO A 351 1.20 5.92 20.35
N ARG A 352 2.22 6.08 21.24
CA ARG A 352 2.23 5.34 22.51
C ARG A 352 0.92 5.62 23.23
N LEU A 353 0.11 4.62 23.43
CA LEU A 353 -0.93 4.68 24.45
C LEU A 353 -0.17 4.87 25.77
N ALA A 354 -0.33 6.05 26.38
CA ALA A 354 0.13 6.25 27.73
C ALA A 354 -0.46 5.07 28.54
N LEU A 355 0.42 4.22 29.09
CA LEU A 355 0.02 3.23 30.07
C LEU A 355 -0.46 4.05 31.26
N THR A 356 -1.75 4.38 31.31
CA THR A 356 -2.37 4.80 32.55
C THR A 356 -2.16 3.63 33.52
N PRO A 357 -1.48 3.85 34.66
CA PRO A 357 -1.42 2.81 35.67
C PRO A 357 -2.86 2.43 35.98
N ARG A 358 -3.25 1.18 35.69
CA ARG A 358 -4.51 0.66 36.21
C ARG A 358 -4.43 0.81 37.71
N GLY A 359 -5.32 1.66 38.22
CA GLY A 359 -5.31 2.18 39.58
C GLY A 359 -5.09 1.12 40.63
N ALA A 360 -4.26 1.48 41.59
CA ALA A 360 -4.41 1.05 42.94
C ALA A 360 -5.81 1.48 43.43
N ALA A 361 -6.69 0.55 43.62
CA ALA A 361 -7.86 0.63 44.47
C ALA A 361 -8.09 -0.78 45.04
#